data_43048b9a5b0ce9ae6d4da2c1867465e1
#
_entry.id   43048b9a5b0ce9ae6d4da2c1867465e1
#
_cell.length_a   1.000
_cell.length_b   1.000
_cell.length_c   1.000
_cell.angle_alpha   90.00
_cell.angle_beta   90.00
_cell.angle_gamma   90.00
#
_symmetry.space_group_name_H-M   'P 1'
#
loop_
_entity.id
_entity.type
_entity.pdbx_description
1 polymer ?
#
loop_
_entity_poly.entity_id
_entity_poly.type
_entity_poly.pdbx_seq_one_letter_code
_entity_poly.pdbx_strand_id
1 'polypeptide(L)'
;LIQSIGENYLENDSENINPIPVSISIKAYPNPFNSNCKIEFELPNDEFLNIDIYSLRGEFIENLFSGDKSKGLHRYHWNVNSMFSDITSGIFFISLTGERINATRKILYLK
;
A
#
# COMPACT_ATOMS: atom_id res chain seq x y z
N LEU A 1 15.58 38.23 13.68
CA LEU A 1 15.45 37.89 13.36
C LEU A 1 15.19 37.19 12.97
N ILE A 2 15.18 37.25 13.25
CA ILE A 2 14.95 36.72 12.89
C ILE A 2 14.66 35.99 12.72
N GLN A 3 14.67 35.96 12.97
CA GLN A 3 14.46 35.49 12.79
C GLN A 3 14.13 34.83 12.41
N SER A 4 14.23 34.94 12.63
CA SER A 4 13.95 34.39 12.26
C SER A 4 13.64 33.73 11.76
N ILE A 5 13.71 33.87 11.87
CA ILE A 5 13.48 33.28 11.46
C ILE A 5 13.29 32.50 11.11
N GLY A 6 13.35 32.62 11.34
CA GLY A 6 13.24 31.90 11.05
C GLY A 6 13.11 31.05 10.98
N GLU A 7 13.04 31.15 11.24
CA GLU A 7 12.92 30.54 11.31
C GLU A 7 12.54 29.80 11.12
N ASN A 8 12.55 30.00 11.41
CA ASN A 8 12.16 29.35 11.32
C ASN A 8 11.72 28.65 10.86
N TYR A 9 11.74 28.60 11.07
CA TYR A 9 11.33 27.88 10.73
C TYR A 9 11.29 26.94 10.53
N LEU A 10 11.44 26.87 10.87
CA LEU A 10 11.44 25.99 10.89
C LEU A 10 11.29 25.27 11.23
N GLU A 11 11.32 25.40 11.57
CA GLU A 11 11.19 24.79 11.99
C GLU A 11 10.71 24.10 12.10
N ASN A 12 10.62 24.30 12.43
CA ASN A 12 10.08 23.59 12.60
C ASN A 12 9.70 22.96 12.35
N ASP A 13 9.97 22.84 12.43
CA ASP A 13 9.61 22.14 12.24
C ASP A 13 9.69 21.43 12.40
N SER A 14 10.11 21.21 12.39
CA SER A 14 10.26 20.25 12.71
C SER A 14 9.97 19.60 13.77
N GLU A 15 9.53 19.73 14.56
CA GLU A 15 9.14 19.15 15.41
C GLU A 15 7.96 18.58 15.30
N ASN A 16 7.11 18.97 14.88
CA ASN A 16 6.10 18.38 14.61
C ASN A 16 6.33 17.56 13.67
N ILE A 17 6.56 16.65 13.92
CA ILE A 17 7.13 15.95 12.96
C ILE A 17 6.27 14.90 12.49
N ASN A 18 5.88 15.04 11.26
CA ASN A 18 5.25 13.95 10.55
C ASN A 18 6.31 12.95 10.20
N PRO A 19 6.03 11.67 10.29
CA PRO A 19 6.97 10.67 9.87
C PRO A 19 7.37 10.90 8.42
N ILE A 20 8.62 10.68 8.10
CA ILE A 20 9.12 10.80 6.74
C ILE A 20 8.56 9.65 5.94
N PRO A 21 7.90 9.92 4.80
CA PRO A 21 7.38 8.84 3.98
C PRO A 21 8.48 7.93 3.49
N VAL A 22 8.17 6.65 3.44
CA VAL A 22 9.10 5.63 2.98
C VAL A 22 8.57 5.06 1.68
N SER A 23 9.41 5.07 0.66
CA SER A 23 9.05 4.52 -0.63
C SER A 23 9.38 3.04 -0.65
N ILE A 24 8.40 2.22 -0.97
CA ILE A 24 8.61 0.78 -1.12
C ILE A 24 7.97 0.33 -2.43
N SER A 25 8.47 -0.78 -2.93
CA SER A 25 7.99 -1.40 -4.15
C SER A 25 7.10 -2.57 -3.81
N ILE A 26 5.98 -2.66 -4.49
CA ILE A 26 5.10 -3.81 -4.39
C ILE A 26 5.28 -4.63 -5.66
N LYS A 27 5.61 -5.91 -5.51
CA LYS A 27 5.65 -6.83 -6.64
C LYS A 27 4.33 -7.59 -6.68
N ALA A 28 3.80 -7.76 -7.86
CA ALA A 28 2.55 -8.48 -8.04
C ALA A 28 2.69 -9.37 -9.26
N TYR A 29 2.45 -10.66 -9.07
CA TYR A 29 2.61 -11.59 -10.19
C TYR A 29 1.77 -12.83 -9.97
N PRO A 30 1.31 -13.45 -11.04
CA PRO A 30 1.43 -12.96 -12.41
C PRO A 30 0.62 -11.70 -12.59
N ASN A 31 0.97 -10.91 -13.59
CA ASN A 31 0.25 -9.68 -13.91
C ASN A 31 0.34 -9.50 -15.43
N PRO A 32 -0.71 -9.79 -16.20
CA PRO A 32 -2.09 -10.10 -15.76
C PRO A 32 -2.22 -11.45 -15.04
N PHE A 33 -3.28 -11.59 -14.29
CA PHE A 33 -3.56 -12.82 -13.59
C PHE A 33 -5.02 -13.24 -13.83
N ASN A 34 -5.33 -14.53 -13.63
CA ASN A 34 -6.69 -15.00 -13.89
C ASN A 34 -7.37 -15.69 -12.72
N SER A 35 -6.68 -15.97 -11.64
CA SER A 35 -7.33 -16.53 -10.46
C SER A 35 -6.77 -15.94 -9.20
N ASN A 36 -5.45 -15.90 -9.06
CA ASN A 36 -4.88 -15.26 -7.90
C ASN A 36 -3.61 -14.55 -8.29
N CYS A 37 -3.29 -13.53 -7.50
CA CYS A 37 -2.12 -12.70 -7.69
C CYS A 37 -1.31 -12.74 -6.41
N LYS A 38 -0.05 -13.03 -6.53
CA LYS A 38 0.87 -13.02 -5.41
C LYS A 38 1.40 -11.61 -5.22
N ILE A 39 1.37 -11.14 -3.99
CA ILE A 39 1.78 -9.79 -3.65
C ILE A 39 2.98 -9.89 -2.72
N GLU A 40 4.03 -9.18 -3.04
CA GLU A 40 5.27 -9.25 -2.28
C GLU A 40 5.84 -7.86 -2.08
N PHE A 41 6.29 -7.58 -0.87
CA PHE A 41 6.92 -6.30 -0.55
C PHE A 41 7.85 -6.49 0.63
N GLU A 42 8.76 -5.54 0.79
CA GLU A 42 9.71 -5.58 1.90
C GLU A 42 9.53 -4.33 2.75
N LEU A 43 9.36 -4.53 4.05
CA LEU A 43 9.23 -3.42 5.00
C LEU A 43 10.60 -3.05 5.55
N PRO A 44 10.98 -1.78 5.50
CA PRO A 44 12.25 -1.36 6.08
C PRO A 44 12.22 -1.29 7.59
N ASN A 45 11.04 -1.22 8.18
CA ASN A 45 10.88 -1.12 9.63
C ASN A 45 9.60 -1.82 10.03
N ASP A 46 9.48 -2.10 11.33
CA ASP A 46 8.22 -2.59 11.88
C ASP A 46 7.16 -1.52 11.61
N GLU A 47 5.98 -1.97 11.22
CA GLU A 47 4.97 -1.03 10.78
C GLU A 47 3.58 -1.63 10.96
N PHE A 48 2.63 -0.79 11.37
CA PHE A 48 1.22 -1.15 11.25
C PHE A 48 0.81 -0.84 9.83
N LEU A 49 0.16 -1.78 9.17
CA LEU A 49 -0.26 -1.49 7.81
C LEU A 49 -1.56 -2.16 7.42
N ASN A 50 -2.14 -1.60 6.37
CA ASN A 50 -3.32 -2.13 5.70
C ASN A 50 -2.94 -2.48 4.28
N ILE A 51 -3.42 -3.64 3.83
CA ILE A 51 -3.27 -4.06 2.45
C ILE A 51 -4.67 -4.18 1.89
N ASP A 52 -5.01 -3.30 0.98
CA ASP A 52 -6.37 -3.21 0.45
C ASP A 52 -6.36 -3.31 -1.07
N ILE A 53 -7.48 -3.78 -1.60
CA ILE A 53 -7.68 -3.85 -3.04
C ILE A 53 -8.78 -2.87 -3.40
N TYR A 54 -8.53 -2.07 -4.45
CA TYR A 54 -9.50 -1.11 -4.97
C TYR A 54 -9.71 -1.34 -6.45
N SER A 55 -10.90 -1.01 -6.91
CA SER A 55 -11.19 -1.06 -8.35
C SER A 55 -10.58 0.14 -9.05
N LEU A 56 -10.62 0.13 -10.37
CA LEU A 56 -10.15 1.26 -11.16
C LEU A 56 -10.88 2.55 -10.81
N ARG A 57 -12.14 2.44 -10.36
CA ARG A 57 -12.95 3.60 -10.01
C ARG A 57 -12.72 4.07 -8.58
N GLY A 58 -11.83 3.40 -7.87
CA GLY A 58 -11.53 3.76 -6.50
C GLY A 58 -12.43 3.11 -5.47
N GLU A 59 -13.24 2.17 -5.88
CA GLU A 59 -14.13 1.48 -4.95
C GLU A 59 -13.35 0.43 -4.16
N PHE A 60 -13.59 0.37 -2.86
CA PHE A 60 -12.97 -0.63 -2.02
C PHE A 60 -13.51 -2.01 -2.37
N ILE A 61 -12.62 -2.96 -2.59
CA ILE A 61 -13.00 -4.32 -2.94
C ILE A 61 -12.80 -5.25 -1.76
N GLU A 62 -11.61 -5.24 -1.18
CA GLU A 62 -11.27 -6.23 -0.16
C GLU A 62 -10.08 -5.76 0.65
N ASN A 63 -10.09 -6.07 1.95
CA ASN A 63 -8.92 -5.88 2.81
C ASN A 63 -8.22 -7.22 2.95
N LEU A 64 -6.96 -7.28 2.56
CA LEU A 64 -6.18 -8.52 2.65
C LEU A 64 -5.52 -8.67 4.01
N PHE A 65 -5.14 -7.57 4.62
CA PHE A 65 -4.49 -7.61 5.92
C PHE A 65 -4.56 -6.25 6.58
N SER A 66 -4.69 -6.27 7.90
CA SER A 66 -4.68 -5.05 8.71
C SER A 66 -4.03 -5.42 10.04
N GLY A 67 -2.91 -4.78 10.38
CA GLY A 67 -2.25 -5.06 11.64
C GLY A 67 -0.77 -4.75 11.61
N ASP A 68 -0.08 -5.16 12.65
CA ASP A 68 1.35 -4.94 12.78
C ASP A 68 2.12 -5.98 12.00
N LYS A 69 3.16 -5.53 11.34
CA LYS A 69 4.09 -6.41 10.64
C LYS A 69 5.52 -6.01 10.96
N SER A 70 6.37 -6.99 11.07
CA SER A 70 7.77 -6.75 11.36
C SER A 70 8.53 -6.38 10.10
N LYS A 71 9.65 -5.73 10.29
CA LYS A 71 10.62 -5.48 9.23
C LYS A 71 10.90 -6.79 8.48
N GLY A 72 11.03 -6.68 7.16
CA GLY A 72 11.39 -7.81 6.33
C GLY A 72 10.45 -8.04 5.19
N LEU A 73 10.60 -9.20 4.56
CA LEU A 73 9.87 -9.56 3.35
C LEU A 73 8.54 -10.20 3.73
N HIS A 74 7.49 -9.77 3.06
CA HIS A 74 6.14 -10.27 3.29
C HIS A 74 5.47 -10.64 1.99
N ARG A 75 4.63 -11.68 2.03
CA ARG A 75 3.92 -12.19 0.87
C ARG A 75 2.47 -12.41 1.21
N TYR A 76 1.61 -12.05 0.27
CA TYR A 76 0.17 -12.24 0.38
C TYR A 76 -0.36 -12.70 -0.96
N HIS A 77 -1.55 -13.26 -0.94
CA HIS A 77 -2.24 -13.66 -2.16
C HIS A 77 -3.59 -13.01 -2.20
N TRP A 78 -3.96 -12.49 -3.34
CA TRP A 78 -5.33 -12.09 -3.58
C TRP A 78 -5.95 -13.13 -4.49
N ASN A 79 -6.95 -13.82 -3.97
CA ASN A 79 -7.62 -14.87 -4.69
C ASN A 79 -8.99 -14.37 -5.10
N VAL A 80 -9.16 -14.12 -6.39
CA VAL A 80 -10.40 -13.56 -6.92
C VAL A 80 -11.46 -14.64 -7.08
N ASN A 81 -11.03 -15.88 -7.16
CA ASN A 81 -11.95 -16.97 -7.35
C ASN A 81 -12.66 -17.33 -6.06
N SER A 82 -13.30 -16.37 -5.47
CA SER A 82 -14.04 -16.62 -4.25
C SER A 82 -15.51 -16.67 -4.61
N MET A 83 -16.29 -16.97 -3.62
CA MET A 83 -17.73 -16.99 -3.78
C MET A 83 -18.30 -15.59 -4.05
N PHE A 84 -17.46 -14.58 -3.99
CA PHE A 84 -17.88 -13.21 -4.29
C PHE A 84 -17.55 -12.89 -5.73
N SER A 85 -18.07 -13.67 -6.63
CA SER A 85 -17.61 -13.66 -8.00
C SER A 85 -18.18 -12.53 -8.86
N ASP A 86 -18.61 -11.45 -8.25
CA ASP A 86 -19.09 -10.31 -9.01
C ASP A 86 -17.94 -9.54 -9.63
N ILE A 87 -16.71 -9.89 -9.29
CA ILE A 87 -15.56 -9.20 -9.83
C ILE A 87 -15.36 -9.61 -11.27
N THR A 88 -15.36 -8.63 -12.15
CA THR A 88 -15.15 -8.85 -13.58
C THR A 88 -13.73 -8.48 -13.96
N SER A 89 -13.34 -8.88 -15.15
CA SER A 89 -12.02 -8.52 -15.68
C SER A 89 -11.83 -7.02 -15.65
N GLY A 90 -10.63 -6.59 -15.39
CA GLY A 90 -10.32 -5.18 -15.37
C GLY A 90 -9.09 -4.87 -14.54
N ILE A 91 -8.90 -3.58 -14.34
CA ILE A 91 -7.77 -3.05 -13.60
C ILE A 91 -8.14 -2.88 -12.14
N PHE A 92 -7.24 -3.29 -11.28
CA PHE A 92 -7.37 -3.13 -9.83
C PHE A 92 -6.09 -2.55 -9.28
N PHE A 93 -6.18 -2.02 -8.07
CA PHE A 93 -5.02 -1.46 -7.40
C PHE A 93 -4.81 -2.14 -6.06
N ILE A 94 -3.57 -2.53 -5.81
CA ILE A 94 -3.15 -2.96 -4.49
C ILE A 94 -2.67 -1.73 -3.76
N SER A 95 -3.24 -1.44 -2.61
CA SER A 95 -2.88 -0.28 -1.82
C SER A 95 -2.27 -0.74 -0.51
N LEU A 96 -1.07 -0.28 -0.23
CA LEU A 96 -0.34 -0.60 0.98
C LEU A 96 -0.17 0.70 1.74
N THR A 97 -0.85 0.82 2.88
CA THR A 97 -0.81 2.06 3.66
C THR A 97 -0.42 1.77 5.09
N GLY A 98 0.38 2.65 5.64
CA GLY A 98 0.80 2.61 7.03
C GLY A 98 1.11 4.00 7.48
N GLU A 99 1.72 4.14 8.64
CA GLU A 99 2.04 5.45 9.17
C GLU A 99 2.99 6.21 8.26
N ARG A 100 3.98 5.50 7.71
CA ARG A 100 4.99 6.11 6.85
C ARG A 100 4.99 5.52 5.46
N ILE A 101 4.09 4.59 5.17
CA ILE A 101 4.08 3.86 3.91
C ILE A 101 2.79 4.18 3.18
N ASN A 102 2.94 4.47 1.89
CA ASN A 102 1.81 4.69 1.02
C ASN A 102 2.25 4.27 -0.38
N ALA A 103 1.96 3.05 -0.74
CA ALA A 103 2.37 2.49 -2.02
C ALA A 103 1.18 1.88 -2.72
N THR A 104 1.20 1.92 -4.03
CA THR A 104 0.11 1.41 -4.86
C THR A 104 0.70 0.66 -6.04
N ARG A 105 0.07 -0.46 -6.39
CA ARG A 105 0.47 -1.24 -7.56
C ARG A 105 -0.75 -1.57 -8.39
N LYS A 106 -0.68 -1.25 -9.67
CA LYS A 106 -1.74 -1.58 -10.61
C LYS A 106 -1.59 -3.02 -11.08
N ILE A 107 -2.71 -3.75 -11.12
CA ILE A 107 -2.73 -5.11 -11.59
C ILE A 107 -3.91 -5.28 -12.55
N LEU A 108 -3.80 -6.27 -13.43
CA LEU A 108 -4.83 -6.55 -14.43
C LEU A 108 -5.35 -7.97 -14.22
N TYR A 109 -6.64 -8.05 -13.97
CA TYR A 109 -7.34 -9.32 -13.81
C TYR A 109 -8.04 -9.68 -15.12
N LEU A 110 -7.75 -10.86 -15.63
CA LEU A 110 -8.37 -11.38 -16.85
C LEU A 110 -9.08 -12.67 -16.50
N LYS A 111 -10.39 -12.57 -16.44
CA LYS A 111 -11.22 -13.67 -16.04
C LYS A 111 -11.19 -14.82 -17.05
#